data_5c48902d0492ffd41277f39ef807b037
#
_entry.id   5c48902d0492ffd41277f39ef807b037
#
_cell.length_a   1.000
_cell.length_b   1.000
_cell.length_c   1.000
_cell.angle_alpha   90.00
_cell.angle_beta   90.00
_cell.angle_gamma   90.00
#
_symmetry.space_group_name_H-M   'P 1'
#
loop_
_entity.id
_entity.type
_entity.pdbx_description
1 polymer ?
#
loop_
_entity_poly.entity_id
_entity_poly.type
_entity_poly.pdbx_seq_one_letter_code
_entity_poly.pdbx_strand_id
1 'polypeptide(L)'
;EELKKVAEQGKKFNPVMAFIKLLSDIFVPIIPALVAGGLLMALNNFLTSKGLFGAKALVEMYPNVKGLSDMIQLMSAAPFIFMPILVGISAAKRFGANQFLGAAIGMIMTSPNLLPGKSWDILGLAVSQNNYYYQVIPVLAAVYLLSVLEKFFHKHLPSAVDFTFTPLLSVMITGFLTFTIVGPVMRTVSDWITNGFVWLYDTTSFIGMGLFGL
;
A
#
# COMPACT_ATOMS: atom_id res chain seq x y z
N GLU A 1 -6.71 12.26 37.87
CA GLU A 1 -7.59 11.30 37.14
C GLU A 1 -8.84 11.96 36.58
N GLU A 2 -9.49 12.87 37.31
CA GLU A 2 -10.69 13.59 36.83
C GLU A 2 -10.43 14.49 35.63
N LEU A 3 -9.29 15.18 35.56
CA LEU A 3 -8.91 16.01 34.42
C LEU A 3 -8.68 15.21 33.13
N LYS A 4 -8.23 13.95 33.23
CA LYS A 4 -8.15 13.04 32.08
C LYS A 4 -9.53 12.61 31.60
N LYS A 5 -10.47 12.34 32.50
CA LYS A 5 -11.85 11.99 32.15
C LYS A 5 -12.62 13.14 31.50
N VAL A 6 -12.41 14.38 31.96
CA VAL A 6 -12.99 15.57 31.36
C VAL A 6 -12.40 15.87 29.98
N ALA A 7 -11.10 15.64 29.78
CA ALA A 7 -10.46 15.77 28.48
C ALA A 7 -10.91 14.70 27.45
N GLU A 8 -11.28 13.51 27.91
CA GLU A 8 -11.84 12.46 27.05
C GLU A 8 -13.30 12.69 26.67
N GLN A 9 -14.10 13.30 27.56
CA GLN A 9 -15.51 13.63 27.27
C GLN A 9 -15.68 14.82 26.31
N GLY A 10 -14.66 15.67 26.13
CA GLY A 10 -14.70 16.84 25.23
C GLY A 10 -14.27 16.56 23.78
N LYS A 11 -13.78 15.38 23.46
CA LYS A 11 -13.41 15.03 22.07
C LYS A 11 -14.67 14.72 21.26
N LYS A 12 -15.28 15.75 20.65
CA LYS A 12 -16.22 15.54 19.56
C LYS A 12 -15.61 14.57 18.57
N PHE A 13 -16.31 13.46 18.29
CA PHE A 13 -15.89 12.49 17.29
C PHE A 13 -15.67 13.21 15.96
N ASN A 14 -14.41 13.38 15.59
CA ASN A 14 -14.04 13.97 14.31
C ASN A 14 -13.64 12.80 13.36
N PRO A 15 -14.47 12.46 12.37
CA PRO A 15 -14.23 11.35 11.48
C PRO A 15 -12.92 11.52 10.71
N VAL A 16 -12.51 12.75 10.40
CA VAL A 16 -11.24 13.05 9.73
C VAL A 16 -10.06 12.67 10.63
N MET A 17 -10.12 13.06 11.91
CA MET A 17 -9.07 12.73 12.88
C MET A 17 -8.99 11.20 13.13
N ALA A 18 -10.14 10.52 13.15
CA ALA A 18 -10.19 9.07 13.28
C ALA A 18 -9.54 8.37 12.08
N PHE A 19 -9.77 8.88 10.87
CA PHE A 19 -9.16 8.38 9.64
C PHE A 19 -7.65 8.63 9.60
N ILE A 20 -7.19 9.84 9.96
CA ILE A 20 -5.76 10.16 10.07
C ILE A 20 -5.08 9.23 11.08
N LYS A 21 -5.71 9.00 12.25
CA LYS A 21 -5.19 8.08 13.27
C LYS A 21 -5.11 6.65 12.74
N LEU A 22 -6.13 6.19 12.02
CA LEU A 22 -6.13 4.87 11.38
C LEU A 22 -4.94 4.73 10.43
N LEU A 23 -4.72 5.70 9.55
CA LEU A 23 -3.58 5.69 8.64
C LEU A 23 -2.25 5.71 9.40
N SER A 24 -2.13 6.57 10.41
CA SER A 24 -0.94 6.63 11.26
C SER A 24 -0.63 5.28 11.91
N ASP A 25 -1.62 4.64 12.54
CA ASP A 25 -1.47 3.34 13.19
C ASP A 25 -1.00 2.24 12.23
N ILE A 26 -1.37 2.35 10.95
CA ILE A 26 -0.96 1.40 9.89
C ILE A 26 0.42 1.72 9.33
N PHE A 27 0.72 3.02 9.11
CA PHE A 27 1.97 3.41 8.44
C PHE A 27 3.17 3.50 9.37
N VAL A 28 3.00 3.92 10.62
CA VAL A 28 4.13 4.08 11.57
C VAL A 28 4.99 2.82 11.68
N PRO A 29 4.46 1.60 11.77
CA PRO A 29 5.29 0.39 11.79
C PRO A 29 6.06 0.12 10.48
N ILE A 30 5.61 0.68 9.36
CA ILE A 30 6.19 0.46 8.03
C ILE A 30 7.29 1.49 7.72
N ILE A 31 7.24 2.67 8.36
CA ILE A 31 8.18 3.78 8.12
C ILE A 31 9.65 3.33 8.09
N PRO A 32 10.16 2.51 9.03
CA PRO A 32 11.57 2.12 9.00
C PRO A 32 12.00 1.43 7.70
N ALA A 33 11.13 0.57 7.13
CA ALA A 33 11.41 -0.10 5.87
C ALA A 33 11.42 0.87 4.68
N LEU A 34 10.46 1.82 4.66
CA LEU A 34 10.39 2.86 3.61
C LEU A 34 11.56 3.83 3.69
N VAL A 35 11.97 4.22 4.90
CA VAL A 35 13.15 5.08 5.11
C VAL A 35 14.43 4.38 4.63
N ALA A 36 14.61 3.11 4.97
CA ALA A 36 15.76 2.33 4.48
C ALA A 36 15.79 2.28 2.95
N GLY A 37 14.65 1.99 2.30
CA GLY A 37 14.53 2.02 0.84
C GLY A 37 14.85 3.40 0.24
N GLY A 38 14.30 4.46 0.82
CA GLY A 38 14.55 5.84 0.37
C GLY A 38 16.01 6.27 0.50
N LEU A 39 16.67 5.92 1.61
CA LEU A 39 18.10 6.21 1.80
C LEU A 39 18.97 5.44 0.81
N LEU A 40 18.67 4.16 0.54
CA LEU A 40 19.35 3.37 -0.48
C LEU A 40 19.13 3.96 -1.89
N MET A 41 17.92 4.47 -2.17
CA MET A 41 17.65 5.14 -3.44
C MET A 41 18.47 6.42 -3.58
N ALA A 42 18.58 7.23 -2.53
CA ALA A 42 19.44 8.40 -2.51
C ALA A 42 20.90 8.02 -2.74
N LEU A 43 21.39 6.97 -2.07
CA LEU A 43 22.75 6.45 -2.30
C LEU A 43 22.96 6.01 -3.74
N ASN A 44 21.99 5.31 -4.33
CA ASN A 44 22.09 4.89 -5.73
C ASN A 44 22.11 6.11 -6.69
N ASN A 45 21.37 7.16 -6.38
CA ASN A 45 21.39 8.38 -7.16
C ASN A 45 22.79 9.03 -7.23
N PHE A 46 23.61 8.96 -6.17
CA PHE A 46 25.00 9.39 -6.24
C PHE A 46 25.83 8.62 -7.26
N LEU A 47 25.55 7.33 -7.43
CA LEU A 47 26.27 6.48 -8.38
C LEU A 47 25.83 6.70 -9.82
N THR A 48 24.56 7.05 -10.03
CA THR A 48 23.90 7.12 -11.36
C THR A 48 23.72 8.53 -11.88
N SER A 49 23.80 9.58 -11.04
CA SER A 49 23.60 10.96 -11.45
C SER A 49 24.81 11.50 -12.19
N LYS A 50 24.53 12.15 -13.34
CA LYS A 50 25.51 12.93 -14.10
C LYS A 50 25.68 14.30 -13.48
N GLY A 51 26.88 14.86 -13.58
CA GLY A 51 27.16 16.22 -13.11
C GLY A 51 27.66 16.33 -11.66
N LEU A 52 27.56 15.26 -10.83
CA LEU A 52 28.07 15.28 -9.45
C LEU A 52 29.60 15.13 -9.38
N PHE A 53 30.17 14.26 -10.23
CA PHE A 53 31.60 13.94 -10.26
C PHE A 53 32.24 14.23 -11.62
N GLY A 54 31.52 14.84 -12.54
CA GLY A 54 31.95 15.16 -13.90
C GLY A 54 30.83 15.01 -14.92
N ALA A 55 31.17 15.03 -16.20
CA ALA A 55 30.19 14.93 -17.29
C ALA A 55 29.50 13.56 -17.40
N LYS A 56 30.07 12.52 -16.76
CA LYS A 56 29.56 11.14 -16.75
C LYS A 56 29.21 10.69 -15.34
N ALA A 57 28.24 9.78 -15.22
CA ALA A 57 27.93 9.12 -13.96
C ALA A 57 29.06 8.18 -13.51
N LEU A 58 29.18 7.91 -12.21
CA LEU A 58 30.20 6.98 -11.68
C LEU A 58 30.10 5.59 -12.30
N VAL A 59 28.87 5.08 -12.51
CA VAL A 59 28.62 3.78 -13.17
C VAL A 59 29.06 3.77 -14.63
N GLU A 60 29.12 4.92 -15.31
CA GLU A 60 29.63 5.04 -16.68
C GLU A 60 31.17 5.12 -16.71
N MET A 61 31.80 5.75 -15.70
CA MET A 61 33.23 5.88 -15.58
C MET A 61 33.90 4.58 -15.07
N TYR A 62 33.22 3.88 -14.19
CA TYR A 62 33.73 2.66 -13.55
C TYR A 62 32.71 1.52 -13.72
N PRO A 63 32.81 0.73 -14.83
CA PRO A 63 31.85 -0.36 -15.11
C PRO A 63 31.71 -1.41 -14.00
N ASN A 64 32.75 -1.60 -13.19
CA ASN A 64 32.74 -2.50 -12.04
C ASN A 64 31.77 -2.05 -10.93
N VAL A 65 31.38 -0.78 -10.88
CA VAL A 65 30.41 -0.23 -9.92
C VAL A 65 28.97 -0.48 -10.36
N LYS A 66 28.74 -0.83 -11.63
CA LYS A 66 27.39 -1.04 -12.16
C LYS A 66 26.63 -2.14 -11.42
N GLY A 67 27.27 -3.30 -11.19
CA GLY A 67 26.63 -4.40 -10.45
C GLY A 67 26.24 -4.02 -9.02
N LEU A 68 27.05 -3.20 -8.34
CA LEU A 68 26.73 -2.66 -7.02
C LEU A 68 25.50 -1.72 -7.10
N SER A 69 25.47 -0.82 -8.08
CA SER A 69 24.34 0.08 -8.32
C SER A 69 23.05 -0.70 -8.60
N ASP A 70 23.09 -1.71 -9.45
CA ASP A 70 21.93 -2.55 -9.76
C ASP A 70 21.42 -3.29 -8.52
N MET A 71 22.30 -3.77 -7.65
CA MET A 71 21.92 -4.41 -6.38
C MET A 71 21.31 -3.41 -5.39
N ILE A 72 21.89 -2.22 -5.26
CA ILE A 72 21.32 -1.15 -4.42
C ILE A 72 19.95 -0.72 -4.95
N GLN A 73 19.79 -0.61 -6.27
CA GLN A 73 18.52 -0.30 -6.91
C GLN A 73 17.44 -1.32 -6.57
N LEU A 74 17.76 -2.61 -6.64
CA LEU A 74 16.85 -3.67 -6.25
C LEU A 74 16.42 -3.55 -4.78
N MET A 75 17.40 -3.40 -3.87
CA MET A 75 17.13 -3.28 -2.43
C MET A 75 16.32 -2.01 -2.09
N SER A 76 16.59 -0.91 -2.77
CA SER A 76 15.89 0.36 -2.55
C SER A 76 14.44 0.33 -3.03
N ALA A 77 14.17 -0.34 -4.15
CA ALA A 77 12.84 -0.40 -4.75
C ALA A 77 11.90 -1.39 -4.04
N ALA A 78 12.43 -2.46 -3.46
CA ALA A 78 11.65 -3.56 -2.90
C ALA A 78 10.60 -3.13 -1.86
N PRO A 79 10.90 -2.29 -0.84
CA PRO A 79 9.89 -1.85 0.14
C PRO A 79 8.72 -1.10 -0.49
N PHE A 80 8.95 -0.37 -1.58
CA PHE A 80 7.92 0.38 -2.28
C PHE A 80 7.09 -0.52 -3.21
N ILE A 81 7.74 -1.42 -3.96
CA ILE A 81 7.06 -2.38 -4.83
C ILE A 81 6.14 -3.27 -4.01
N PHE A 82 6.65 -3.82 -2.90
CA PHE A 82 5.91 -4.73 -2.02
C PHE A 82 5.20 -4.02 -0.86
N MET A 83 4.99 -2.69 -0.97
CA MET A 83 4.21 -1.93 0.01
C MET A 83 2.85 -2.57 0.33
N PRO A 84 2.09 -3.15 -0.61
CA PRO A 84 0.86 -3.87 -0.32
C PRO A 84 1.01 -4.98 0.73
N ILE A 85 2.14 -5.68 0.77
CA ILE A 85 2.40 -6.73 1.76
C ILE A 85 2.62 -6.11 3.14
N LEU A 86 3.43 -5.06 3.23
CA LEU A 86 3.71 -4.35 4.49
C LEU A 86 2.44 -3.73 5.06
N VAL A 87 1.66 -3.06 4.20
CA VAL A 87 0.36 -2.50 4.56
C VAL A 87 -0.61 -3.60 4.99
N GLY A 88 -0.62 -4.73 4.27
CA GLY A 88 -1.45 -5.89 4.60
C GLY A 88 -1.23 -6.41 6.01
N ILE A 89 0.05 -6.57 6.41
CA ILE A 89 0.44 -6.98 7.77
C ILE A 89 -0.06 -5.97 8.81
N SER A 90 0.26 -4.70 8.59
CA SER A 90 -0.02 -3.64 9.57
C SER A 90 -1.51 -3.35 9.69
N ALA A 91 -2.24 -3.33 8.57
CA ALA A 91 -3.69 -3.15 8.54
C ALA A 91 -4.43 -4.32 9.21
N ALA A 92 -4.02 -5.58 8.95
CA ALA A 92 -4.59 -6.74 9.60
C ALA A 92 -4.45 -6.66 11.12
N LYS A 93 -3.25 -6.29 11.61
CA LYS A 93 -3.03 -6.03 13.04
C LYS A 93 -3.98 -4.95 13.57
N ARG A 94 -4.13 -3.85 12.85
CA ARG A 94 -4.98 -2.73 13.26
C ARG A 94 -6.47 -3.07 13.26
N PHE A 95 -6.91 -3.90 12.31
CA PHE A 95 -8.31 -4.35 12.22
C PHE A 95 -8.61 -5.58 13.09
N GLY A 96 -7.61 -6.14 13.79
CA GLY A 96 -7.76 -7.31 14.64
C GLY A 96 -7.99 -8.61 13.85
N ALA A 97 -7.31 -8.75 12.73
CA ALA A 97 -7.21 -9.94 11.91
C ALA A 97 -5.81 -10.57 12.01
N ASN A 98 -5.65 -11.77 11.49
CA ASN A 98 -4.36 -12.43 11.43
C ASN A 98 -3.42 -11.69 10.45
N GLN A 99 -2.26 -11.26 10.96
CA GLN A 99 -1.28 -10.49 10.19
C GLN A 99 -0.73 -11.25 8.99
N PHE A 100 -0.57 -12.57 9.10
CA PHE A 100 -0.07 -13.41 8.01
C PHE A 100 -1.12 -13.57 6.90
N LEU A 101 -2.41 -13.60 7.25
CA LEU A 101 -3.48 -13.56 6.26
C LEU A 101 -3.54 -12.21 5.56
N GLY A 102 -3.31 -11.11 6.31
CA GLY A 102 -3.13 -9.78 5.71
C GLY A 102 -1.95 -9.71 4.74
N ALA A 103 -0.81 -10.30 5.11
CA ALA A 103 0.33 -10.46 4.21
C ALA A 103 -0.04 -11.27 2.96
N ALA A 104 -0.76 -12.37 3.11
CA ALA A 104 -1.19 -13.22 2.00
C ALA A 104 -2.06 -12.45 0.99
N ILE A 105 -2.99 -11.62 1.47
CA ILE A 105 -3.77 -10.73 0.58
C ILE A 105 -2.85 -9.74 -0.16
N GLY A 106 -1.90 -9.12 0.52
CA GLY A 106 -0.90 -8.25 -0.12
C GLY A 106 -0.08 -8.97 -1.19
N MET A 107 0.36 -10.22 -0.93
CA MET A 107 1.07 -11.07 -1.89
C MET A 107 0.21 -11.45 -3.09
N ILE A 108 -1.06 -11.80 -2.87
CA ILE A 108 -2.02 -12.10 -3.95
C ILE A 108 -2.18 -10.89 -4.86
N MET A 109 -2.32 -9.69 -4.28
CA MET A 109 -2.50 -8.43 -5.03
C MET A 109 -1.24 -7.98 -5.79
N THR A 110 -0.07 -8.44 -5.39
CA THR A 110 1.23 -8.15 -6.03
C THR A 110 1.86 -9.39 -6.67
N SER A 111 1.06 -10.41 -6.96
CA SER A 111 1.56 -11.63 -7.58
C SER A 111 2.15 -11.32 -8.98
N PRO A 112 3.36 -11.83 -9.28
CA PRO A 112 3.95 -11.71 -10.62
C PRO A 112 3.15 -12.47 -11.70
N ASN A 113 2.28 -13.39 -11.29
CA ASN A 113 1.40 -14.13 -12.19
C ASN A 113 0.21 -13.28 -12.68
N LEU A 114 -0.03 -12.12 -12.10
CA LEU A 114 -1.02 -11.17 -12.60
C LEU A 114 -0.49 -10.53 -13.89
N LEU A 115 -1.26 -10.65 -14.95
CA LEU A 115 -0.92 -10.16 -16.28
C LEU A 115 -1.80 -8.95 -16.62
N PRO A 116 -1.36 -7.71 -16.35
CA PRO A 116 -2.14 -6.52 -16.64
C PRO A 116 -2.58 -6.49 -18.11
N GLY A 117 -3.84 -6.15 -18.34
CA GLY A 117 -4.43 -6.15 -19.68
C GLY A 117 -5.04 -7.48 -20.10
N LYS A 118 -4.89 -8.56 -19.31
CA LYS A 118 -5.65 -9.81 -19.46
C LYS A 118 -6.84 -9.86 -18.49
N SER A 119 -7.78 -10.74 -18.77
CA SER A 119 -8.91 -11.03 -17.89
C SER A 119 -9.06 -12.52 -17.69
N TRP A 120 -9.60 -12.91 -16.53
CA TRP A 120 -10.14 -14.25 -16.30
C TRP A 120 -11.60 -14.25 -16.70
N ASP A 121 -12.04 -15.31 -17.36
CA ASP A 121 -13.45 -15.60 -17.53
C ASP A 121 -13.92 -16.48 -16.36
N ILE A 122 -14.70 -15.91 -15.47
CA ILE A 122 -15.24 -16.61 -14.30
C ILE A 122 -16.75 -16.68 -14.47
N LEU A 123 -17.25 -17.83 -14.91
CA LEU A 123 -18.69 -18.07 -15.13
C LEU A 123 -19.35 -17.02 -16.05
N GLY A 124 -18.64 -16.55 -17.09
CA GLY A 124 -19.11 -15.52 -18.00
C GLY A 124 -18.87 -14.09 -17.54
N LEU A 125 -18.21 -13.89 -16.40
CA LEU A 125 -17.78 -12.58 -15.89
C LEU A 125 -16.30 -12.35 -16.22
N ALA A 126 -16.01 -11.36 -17.04
CA ALA A 126 -14.64 -10.97 -17.33
C ALA A 126 -14.03 -10.16 -16.16
N VAL A 127 -13.13 -10.77 -15.39
CA VAL A 127 -12.43 -10.15 -14.27
C VAL A 127 -11.04 -9.74 -14.71
N SER A 128 -10.76 -8.44 -14.72
CA SER A 128 -9.47 -7.90 -15.14
C SER A 128 -8.34 -8.28 -14.18
N GLN A 129 -7.23 -8.75 -14.75
CA GLN A 129 -6.00 -9.01 -14.01
C GLN A 129 -5.26 -7.68 -13.80
N ASN A 130 -5.37 -7.12 -12.62
CA ASN A 130 -4.70 -5.88 -12.26
C ASN A 130 -3.65 -6.15 -11.19
N ASN A 131 -2.50 -5.53 -11.37
CA ASN A 131 -1.44 -5.50 -10.39
C ASN A 131 -1.61 -4.28 -9.48
N TYR A 132 -1.41 -4.46 -8.19
CA TYR A 132 -1.58 -3.43 -7.17
C TYR A 132 -0.26 -2.99 -6.53
N TYR A 133 0.88 -3.10 -7.26
CA TYR A 133 2.14 -2.54 -6.81
C TYR A 133 1.99 -1.06 -6.45
N TYR A 134 2.69 -0.63 -5.40
CA TYR A 134 2.67 0.75 -4.89
C TYR A 134 1.31 1.26 -4.40
N GLN A 135 0.24 0.45 -4.44
CA GLN A 135 -1.09 0.90 -4.08
C GLN A 135 -1.42 0.53 -2.63
N VAL A 136 -2.00 1.48 -1.90
CA VAL A 136 -2.35 1.35 -0.48
C VAL A 136 -3.85 1.19 -0.28
N ILE A 137 -4.66 2.07 -0.90
CA ILE A 137 -6.10 2.16 -0.66
C ILE A 137 -6.83 0.84 -0.99
N PRO A 138 -6.59 0.19 -2.14
CA PRO A 138 -7.20 -1.11 -2.42
C PRO A 138 -6.82 -2.19 -1.41
N VAL A 139 -5.58 -2.17 -0.93
CA VAL A 139 -5.10 -3.15 0.07
C VAL A 139 -5.76 -2.93 1.42
N LEU A 140 -5.91 -1.68 1.88
CA LEU A 140 -6.62 -1.37 3.11
C LEU A 140 -8.05 -1.90 3.09
N ALA A 141 -8.78 -1.68 1.98
CA ALA A 141 -10.13 -2.15 1.81
C ALA A 141 -10.21 -3.70 1.77
N ALA A 142 -9.29 -4.35 1.06
CA ALA A 142 -9.22 -5.81 0.98
C ALA A 142 -8.93 -6.43 2.36
N VAL A 143 -7.99 -5.87 3.12
CA VAL A 143 -7.63 -6.38 4.46
C VAL A 143 -8.72 -6.06 5.48
N TYR A 144 -9.43 -4.96 5.35
CA TYR A 144 -10.63 -4.71 6.15
C TYR A 144 -11.70 -5.77 5.89
N LEU A 145 -11.98 -6.09 4.64
CA LEU A 145 -12.90 -7.17 4.26
C LEU A 145 -12.44 -8.52 4.83
N LEU A 146 -11.13 -8.83 4.71
CA LEU A 146 -10.53 -10.02 5.33
C LEU A 146 -10.85 -10.09 6.83
N SER A 147 -10.68 -8.98 7.55
CA SER A 147 -10.90 -8.92 8.99
C SER A 147 -12.36 -9.18 9.39
N VAL A 148 -13.30 -8.74 8.55
CA VAL A 148 -14.74 -8.98 8.76
C VAL A 148 -15.05 -10.45 8.53
N LEU A 149 -14.56 -11.04 7.44
CA LEU A 149 -14.78 -12.44 7.10
C LEU A 149 -14.14 -13.40 8.10
N GLU A 150 -12.90 -13.13 8.51
CA GLU A 150 -12.20 -13.95 9.51
C GLU A 150 -12.96 -13.98 10.84
N LYS A 151 -13.39 -12.81 11.35
CA LYS A 151 -14.21 -12.73 12.57
C LYS A 151 -15.56 -13.42 12.40
N PHE A 152 -16.17 -13.30 11.24
CA PHE A 152 -17.44 -13.96 10.95
C PHE A 152 -17.29 -15.48 10.98
N PHE A 153 -16.27 -16.04 10.33
CA PHE A 153 -16.05 -17.48 10.32
C PHE A 153 -15.64 -18.02 11.69
N HIS A 154 -14.74 -17.37 12.40
CA HIS A 154 -14.39 -17.74 13.78
C HIS A 154 -15.61 -17.83 14.72
N LYS A 155 -16.61 -17.01 14.48
CA LYS A 155 -17.83 -17.02 15.29
C LYS A 155 -18.78 -18.16 14.93
N HIS A 156 -18.80 -18.61 13.66
CA HIS A 156 -19.81 -19.52 13.14
C HIS A 156 -19.30 -20.94 12.94
N LEU A 157 -18.00 -21.14 12.80
CA LEU A 157 -17.42 -22.46 12.59
C LEU A 157 -17.15 -23.17 13.93
N PRO A 158 -17.39 -24.50 14.01
CA PRO A 158 -16.99 -25.29 15.15
C PRO A 158 -15.47 -25.28 15.33
N SER A 159 -14.97 -25.24 16.58
CA SER A 159 -13.54 -25.18 16.92
C SER A 159 -12.70 -26.29 16.27
N ALA A 160 -13.29 -27.45 16.01
CA ALA A 160 -12.61 -28.58 15.37
C ALA A 160 -12.16 -28.29 13.93
N VAL A 161 -12.85 -27.43 13.20
CA VAL A 161 -12.56 -27.10 11.78
C VAL A 161 -12.13 -25.63 11.58
N ASP A 162 -12.33 -24.80 12.58
CA ASP A 162 -12.09 -23.35 12.53
C ASP A 162 -10.66 -23.03 12.11
N PHE A 163 -9.66 -23.70 12.70
CA PHE A 163 -8.25 -23.46 12.42
C PHE A 163 -7.90 -23.60 10.91
N THR A 164 -8.59 -24.49 10.20
CA THR A 164 -8.30 -24.78 8.78
C THR A 164 -9.22 -23.99 7.84
N PHE A 165 -10.53 -23.98 8.16
CA PHE A 165 -11.52 -23.42 7.24
C PHE A 165 -11.64 -21.90 7.33
N THR A 166 -11.42 -21.29 8.49
CA THR A 166 -11.48 -19.84 8.63
C THR A 166 -10.42 -19.14 7.77
N PRO A 167 -9.12 -19.48 7.84
CA PRO A 167 -8.12 -18.88 6.96
C PRO A 167 -8.41 -19.14 5.48
N LEU A 168 -8.76 -20.39 5.13
CA LEU A 168 -9.05 -20.79 3.76
C LEU A 168 -10.19 -19.97 3.14
N LEU A 169 -11.34 -19.95 3.81
CA LEU A 169 -12.54 -19.24 3.32
C LEU A 169 -12.34 -17.74 3.32
N SER A 170 -11.71 -17.19 4.36
CA SER A 170 -11.44 -15.76 4.45
C SER A 170 -10.55 -15.27 3.34
N VAL A 171 -9.44 -15.96 3.06
CA VAL A 171 -8.50 -15.56 1.98
C VAL A 171 -9.12 -15.77 0.62
N MET A 172 -9.82 -16.91 0.40
CA MET A 172 -10.44 -17.23 -0.88
C MET A 172 -11.51 -16.20 -1.24
N ILE A 173 -12.43 -15.92 -0.32
CA ILE A 173 -13.53 -14.96 -0.56
C ILE A 173 -12.98 -13.54 -0.68
N THR A 174 -12.06 -13.15 0.19
CA THR A 174 -11.41 -11.82 0.10
C THR A 174 -10.68 -11.66 -1.22
N GLY A 175 -9.88 -12.63 -1.63
CA GLY A 175 -9.15 -12.60 -2.89
C GLY A 175 -10.08 -12.46 -4.09
N PHE A 176 -11.14 -13.27 -4.14
CA PHE A 176 -12.14 -13.19 -5.19
C PHE A 176 -12.82 -11.81 -5.24
N LEU A 177 -13.34 -11.33 -4.11
CA LEU A 177 -14.00 -10.03 -4.02
C LEU A 177 -13.04 -8.86 -4.28
N THR A 178 -11.77 -9.03 -3.96
CA THR A 178 -10.75 -8.01 -4.25
C THR A 178 -10.59 -7.79 -5.75
N PHE A 179 -10.48 -8.83 -6.55
CA PHE A 179 -10.32 -8.67 -7.99
C PHE A 179 -11.62 -8.30 -8.71
N THR A 180 -12.76 -8.76 -8.22
CA THR A 180 -14.06 -8.51 -8.87
C THR A 180 -14.65 -7.16 -8.54
N ILE A 181 -14.56 -6.71 -7.29
CA ILE A 181 -15.30 -5.55 -6.79
C ILE A 181 -14.37 -4.53 -6.12
N VAL A 182 -13.67 -4.93 -5.03
CA VAL A 182 -12.94 -4.00 -4.16
C VAL A 182 -11.82 -3.29 -4.91
N GLY A 183 -11.03 -4.04 -5.67
CA GLY A 183 -9.90 -3.49 -6.40
C GLY A 183 -10.30 -2.46 -7.46
N PRO A 184 -11.21 -2.78 -8.41
CA PRO A 184 -11.71 -1.82 -9.39
C PRO A 184 -12.31 -0.56 -8.75
N VAL A 185 -13.18 -0.72 -7.74
CA VAL A 185 -13.81 0.41 -7.04
C VAL A 185 -12.76 1.28 -6.33
N MET A 186 -11.86 0.67 -5.56
CA MET A 186 -10.83 1.40 -4.81
C MET A 186 -9.78 2.03 -5.72
N ARG A 187 -9.52 1.46 -6.90
CA ARG A 187 -8.68 2.10 -7.91
C ARG A 187 -9.31 3.40 -8.39
N THR A 188 -10.60 3.40 -8.73
CA THR A 188 -11.32 4.62 -9.11
C THR A 188 -11.26 5.68 -8.02
N VAL A 189 -11.41 5.29 -6.75
CA VAL A 189 -11.25 6.21 -5.60
C VAL A 189 -9.83 6.75 -5.52
N SER A 190 -8.82 5.91 -5.71
CA SER A 190 -7.41 6.33 -5.72
C SER A 190 -7.12 7.32 -6.84
N ASP A 191 -7.66 7.07 -8.03
CA ASP A 191 -7.51 7.95 -9.19
C ASP A 191 -8.17 9.31 -8.94
N TRP A 192 -9.34 9.34 -8.31
CA TRP A 192 -10.01 10.58 -7.93
C TRP A 192 -9.19 11.40 -6.93
N ILE A 193 -8.62 10.74 -5.92
CA ILE A 193 -7.74 11.40 -4.93
C ILE A 193 -6.51 11.97 -5.64
N THR A 194 -5.86 11.17 -6.48
CA THR A 194 -4.66 11.59 -7.23
C THR A 194 -4.97 12.77 -8.15
N ASN A 195 -6.04 12.68 -8.93
CA ASN A 195 -6.47 13.77 -9.81
C ASN A 195 -6.83 15.04 -9.03
N GLY A 196 -7.42 14.91 -7.85
CA GLY A 196 -7.69 16.03 -6.95
C GLY A 196 -6.40 16.73 -6.48
N PHE A 197 -5.36 15.96 -6.13
CA PHE A 197 -4.06 16.51 -5.76
C PHE A 197 -3.35 17.16 -6.96
N VAL A 198 -3.39 16.54 -8.13
CA VAL A 198 -2.81 17.11 -9.37
C VAL A 198 -3.51 18.42 -9.70
N TRP A 199 -4.84 18.45 -9.67
CA TRP A 199 -5.60 19.68 -9.90
C TRP A 199 -5.25 20.79 -8.90
N LEU A 200 -5.13 20.44 -7.61
CA LEU A 200 -4.73 21.39 -6.57
C LEU A 200 -3.32 21.94 -6.83
N TYR A 201 -2.37 21.06 -7.20
CA TYR A 201 -1.00 21.43 -7.51
C TYR A 201 -0.96 22.37 -8.74
N ASP A 202 -1.63 22.03 -9.81
CA ASP A 202 -1.67 22.83 -11.06
C ASP A 202 -2.29 24.20 -10.80
N THR A 203 -3.38 24.27 -10.04
CA THR A 203 -4.04 25.51 -9.66
C THR A 203 -3.13 26.40 -8.79
N THR A 204 -2.43 25.78 -7.83
CA THR A 204 -1.51 26.51 -6.92
C THR A 204 -0.26 26.97 -7.67
N SER A 205 0.28 26.17 -8.58
CA SER A 205 1.41 26.56 -9.43
C SER A 205 1.07 27.73 -10.36
N PHE A 206 -0.15 27.76 -10.90
CA PHE A 206 -0.62 28.88 -11.71
C PHE A 206 -0.71 30.17 -10.91
N ILE A 207 -1.23 30.10 -9.66
CA ILE A 207 -1.27 31.25 -8.74
C ILE A 207 0.15 31.67 -8.34
N GLY A 208 1.04 30.70 -8.06
CA GLY A 208 2.43 30.95 -7.72
C GLY A 208 3.20 31.62 -8.86
N MET A 209 3.05 31.16 -10.09
CA MET A 209 3.65 31.80 -11.27
C MET A 209 3.08 33.19 -11.53
N GLY A 210 1.79 33.43 -11.28
CA GLY A 210 1.17 34.73 -11.38
C GLY A 210 1.63 35.73 -10.32
N LEU A 211 2.00 35.25 -9.13
CA LEU A 211 2.47 36.10 -8.03
C LEU A 211 3.99 36.40 -8.09
N PHE A 212 4.80 35.50 -8.66
CA PHE A 212 6.25 35.65 -8.79
C PHE A 212 6.70 36.04 -10.20
N GLY A 213 5.77 36.08 -11.16
CA GLY A 213 6.02 36.52 -12.53
C GLY A 213 5.79 38.02 -12.78
N LEU A 214 5.54 38.78 -11.71
CA LEU A 214 5.55 40.23 -11.65
C LEU A 214 6.76 40.69 -10.82
#